data_83c1cf6a2731b06246a9e192fc1cab65
#
_entry.id   83c1cf6a2731b06246a9e192fc1cab65
#
_cell.length_a   1.000
_cell.length_b   1.000
_cell.length_c   1.000
_cell.angle_alpha   90.00
_cell.angle_beta   90.00
_cell.angle_gamma   90.00
#
_symmetry.space_group_name_H-M   'P 1'
#
loop_
_entity.id
_entity.type
_entity.pdbx_description
1 polymer ?
#
loop_
_entity_poly.entity_id
_entity_poly.type
_entity_poly.pdbx_seq_one_letter_code
_entity_poly.pdbx_strand_id
1 'polypeptide(L)'
;MNIINVGYDSTNYYALETKNGKLLVDCGWPGTLPKLSGELKRKGSVLKEIKYLLVTHFHPDHAGLVQELKGQGIKFILLECQQHSIASLNEFFKAKNYPYIEIQQDDNFILKLEDSRKFLASLGINGEILHTPGHSDDSITLVLDEGFSFTGDLPPRFMLSNEDRIAHQSWDRIYQHKITRIFPAHGG
;
A
#
# COMPACT_ATOMS: atom_id res chain seq x y z
N MET A 1 -10.10 14.66 -4.34
CA MET A 1 -9.90 13.78 -3.13
C MET A 1 -8.84 14.38 -2.24
N ASN A 2 -8.98 14.32 -0.90
CA ASN A 2 -7.93 14.72 0.04
C ASN A 2 -6.96 13.56 0.26
N ILE A 3 -5.66 13.79 0.03
CA ILE A 3 -4.57 12.82 0.17
C ILE A 3 -3.53 13.44 1.09
N ILE A 4 -3.18 12.74 2.16
CA ILE A 4 -2.22 13.20 3.15
C ILE A 4 -1.02 12.26 3.14
N ASN A 5 0.17 12.79 2.91
CA ASN A 5 1.40 12.04 3.14
C ASN A 5 1.71 12.03 4.64
N VAL A 6 1.72 10.83 5.22
CA VAL A 6 2.03 10.55 6.63
C VAL A 6 3.29 9.71 6.77
N GLY A 7 4.15 9.76 5.76
CA GLY A 7 5.45 9.09 5.73
C GLY A 7 6.40 9.59 6.79
N TYR A 8 7.32 8.71 7.16
CA TYR A 8 8.43 8.98 8.09
C TYR A 8 9.65 8.11 7.71
N ASP A 9 10.78 8.47 8.28
CA ASP A 9 12.07 7.92 7.86
C ASP A 9 12.27 8.14 6.35
N SER A 10 12.40 7.12 5.54
CA SER A 10 12.62 7.22 4.07
C SER A 10 11.43 6.78 3.23
N THR A 11 10.29 6.42 3.86
CA THR A 11 9.14 5.84 3.17
C THR A 11 7.90 6.72 3.31
N ASN A 12 7.23 6.98 2.20
CA ASN A 12 5.97 7.71 2.15
C ASN A 12 4.80 6.74 2.36
N TYR A 13 3.88 7.10 3.24
CA TYR A 13 2.59 6.44 3.43
C TYR A 13 1.49 7.44 3.16
N TYR A 14 0.41 7.00 2.52
CA TYR A 14 -0.63 7.94 2.08
C TYR A 14 -1.97 7.60 2.71
N ALA A 15 -2.58 8.57 3.39
CA ALA A 15 -3.93 8.44 3.90
C ALA A 15 -4.91 9.16 2.97
N LEU A 16 -5.86 8.40 2.41
CA LEU A 16 -6.87 8.87 1.46
C LEU A 16 -8.22 8.95 2.14
N GLU A 17 -8.94 10.03 1.89
CA GLU A 17 -10.30 10.20 2.40
C GLU A 17 -11.26 9.17 1.82
N THR A 18 -12.13 8.62 2.67
CA THR A 18 -13.22 7.73 2.29
C THR A 18 -14.54 8.24 2.89
N LYS A 19 -15.67 7.63 2.54
CA LYS A 19 -16.98 8.01 3.13
C LYS A 19 -17.02 7.92 4.66
N ASN A 20 -16.26 6.98 5.26
CA ASN A 20 -16.37 6.65 6.68
C ASN A 20 -15.03 6.65 7.41
N GLY A 21 -14.09 7.48 7.00
CA GLY A 21 -12.74 7.55 7.56
C GLY A 21 -11.68 7.61 6.46
N LYS A 22 -10.58 6.88 6.62
CA LYS A 22 -9.46 6.93 5.66
C LYS A 22 -8.98 5.52 5.29
N LEU A 23 -8.51 5.40 4.06
CA LEU A 23 -7.70 4.28 3.56
C LEU A 23 -6.23 4.67 3.70
N LEU A 24 -5.45 3.88 4.42
CA LEU A 24 -3.99 4.01 4.47
C LEU A 24 -3.37 3.11 3.39
N VAL A 25 -2.46 3.66 2.62
CA VAL A 25 -1.61 2.95 1.64
C VAL A 25 -0.21 2.86 2.21
N ASP A 26 0.24 1.65 2.48
CA ASP A 26 1.48 1.27 3.18
C ASP A 26 1.53 1.75 4.63
N CYS A 27 2.38 1.15 5.48
CA CYS A 27 2.29 1.40 6.92
C CYS A 27 3.60 1.40 7.71
N GLY A 28 4.70 0.89 7.17
CA GLY A 28 6.01 1.00 7.79
C GLY A 28 6.53 -0.26 8.51
N TRP A 29 7.70 -0.09 9.12
CA TRP A 29 8.42 -1.13 9.86
C TRP A 29 7.68 -1.54 11.14
N PRO A 30 7.84 -2.81 11.59
CA PRO A 30 7.29 -3.26 12.88
C PRO A 30 7.72 -2.34 14.04
N GLY A 31 6.83 -2.15 15.02
CA GLY A 31 7.11 -1.33 16.20
C GLY A 31 7.12 0.18 15.96
N THR A 32 6.87 0.65 14.73
CA THR A 32 6.85 2.08 14.40
C THR A 32 5.45 2.72 14.47
N LEU A 33 4.45 2.04 15.01
CA LEU A 33 3.10 2.56 15.20
C LEU A 33 3.06 3.93 15.91
N PRO A 34 3.91 4.22 16.92
CA PRO A 34 3.98 5.57 17.52
C PRO A 34 4.42 6.65 16.53
N LYS A 35 5.33 6.33 15.59
CA LYS A 35 5.77 7.29 14.55
C LYS A 35 4.60 7.58 13.60
N LEU A 36 3.93 6.54 13.08
CA LEU A 36 2.76 6.71 12.22
C LEU A 36 1.67 7.55 12.91
N SER A 37 1.37 7.26 14.16
CA SER A 37 0.38 8.01 14.95
C SER A 37 0.80 9.47 15.15
N GLY A 38 2.09 9.74 15.35
CA GLY A 38 2.65 11.08 15.46
C GLY A 38 2.51 11.86 14.15
N GLU A 39 2.81 11.25 13.00
CA GLU A 39 2.68 11.88 11.68
C GLU A 39 1.22 12.17 11.33
N LEU A 40 0.31 11.23 11.58
CA LEU A 40 -1.13 11.47 11.45
C LEU A 40 -1.55 12.69 12.25
N LYS A 41 -1.16 12.77 13.54
CA LYS A 41 -1.50 13.92 14.42
C LYS A 41 -0.90 15.22 13.90
N ARG A 42 0.36 15.21 13.44
CA ARG A 42 1.03 16.38 12.86
C ARG A 42 0.31 16.91 11.62
N LYS A 43 -0.35 16.01 10.87
CA LYS A 43 -1.13 16.33 9.67
C LYS A 43 -2.62 16.57 9.95
N GLY A 44 -3.03 16.71 11.22
CA GLY A 44 -4.40 17.01 11.59
C GLY A 44 -5.37 15.82 11.53
N SER A 45 -4.84 14.58 11.57
CA SER A 45 -5.62 13.34 11.57
C SER A 45 -5.27 12.49 12.80
N VAL A 46 -5.99 11.42 13.04
CA VAL A 46 -5.72 10.48 14.12
C VAL A 46 -5.87 9.04 13.66
N LEU A 47 -5.17 8.11 14.32
CA LEU A 47 -5.15 6.70 13.94
C LEU A 47 -6.55 6.08 13.85
N LYS A 48 -7.48 6.46 14.74
CA LYS A 48 -8.86 5.95 14.74
C LYS A 48 -9.68 6.31 13.49
N GLU A 49 -9.23 7.28 12.70
CA GLU A 49 -9.84 7.64 11.41
C GLU A 49 -9.42 6.67 10.29
N ILE A 50 -8.31 5.97 10.47
CA ILE A 50 -7.90 4.92 9.53
C ILE A 50 -8.85 3.74 9.72
N LYS A 51 -9.57 3.38 8.66
CA LYS A 51 -10.53 2.26 8.66
C LYS A 51 -10.06 1.10 7.81
N TYR A 52 -9.23 1.39 6.83
CA TYR A 52 -8.73 0.41 5.86
C TYR A 52 -7.23 0.58 5.68
N LEU A 53 -6.56 -0.53 5.45
CA LEU A 53 -5.15 -0.60 5.08
C LEU A 53 -5.01 -1.39 3.79
N LEU A 54 -4.27 -0.84 2.83
CA LEU A 54 -3.82 -1.49 1.60
C LEU A 54 -2.31 -1.42 1.58
N VAL A 55 -1.61 -2.51 1.32
CA VAL A 55 -0.16 -2.48 1.12
C VAL A 55 0.17 -2.67 -0.35
N THR A 56 1.13 -1.90 -0.84
CA THR A 56 1.56 -1.99 -2.25
C THR A 56 2.33 -3.27 -2.51
N HIS A 57 3.11 -3.74 -1.54
CA HIS A 57 3.85 -5.01 -1.58
C HIS A 57 4.36 -5.39 -0.19
N PHE A 58 4.81 -6.64 -0.02
CA PHE A 58 5.17 -7.18 1.29
C PHE A 58 6.67 -7.03 1.62
N HIS A 59 7.23 -5.81 1.44
CA HIS A 59 8.52 -5.49 2.05
C HIS A 59 8.35 -4.89 3.46
N PRO A 60 9.40 -4.98 4.30
CA PRO A 60 9.32 -4.63 5.72
C PRO A 60 8.83 -3.23 6.03
N ASP A 61 9.22 -2.25 5.24
CA ASP A 61 8.86 -0.84 5.40
C ASP A 61 7.49 -0.47 4.82
N HIS A 62 6.84 -1.41 4.12
CA HIS A 62 5.48 -1.25 3.59
C HIS A 62 4.45 -2.02 4.39
N ALA A 63 4.79 -3.25 4.82
CA ALA A 63 3.84 -4.17 5.44
C ALA A 63 4.16 -4.52 6.90
N GLY A 64 5.23 -3.97 7.48
CA GLY A 64 5.69 -4.36 8.81
C GLY A 64 4.72 -4.08 9.95
N LEU A 65 3.87 -3.05 9.84
CA LEU A 65 2.85 -2.70 10.84
C LEU A 65 1.49 -3.37 10.60
N VAL A 66 1.30 -4.18 9.57
CA VAL A 66 -0.02 -4.73 9.21
C VAL A 66 -0.73 -5.36 10.41
N GLN A 67 -0.07 -6.27 11.14
CA GLN A 67 -0.73 -6.94 12.27
C GLN A 67 -0.99 -6.00 13.45
N GLU A 68 -0.11 -5.05 13.72
CA GLU A 68 -0.32 -4.05 14.75
C GLU A 68 -1.55 -3.17 14.44
N LEU A 69 -1.72 -2.78 13.18
CA LEU A 69 -2.87 -1.99 12.72
C LEU A 69 -4.17 -2.81 12.72
N LYS A 70 -4.13 -4.09 12.35
CA LYS A 70 -5.27 -5.02 12.51
C LYS A 70 -5.70 -5.07 13.98
N GLY A 71 -4.75 -5.12 14.91
CA GLY A 71 -5.00 -5.08 16.36
C GLY A 71 -5.67 -3.77 16.83
N GLN A 72 -5.59 -2.69 16.06
CA GLN A 72 -6.32 -1.43 16.29
C GLN A 72 -7.72 -1.41 15.65
N GLY A 73 -8.17 -2.52 15.06
CA GLY A 73 -9.46 -2.65 14.38
C GLY A 73 -9.48 -2.10 12.95
N ILE A 74 -8.32 -1.86 12.36
CA ILE A 74 -8.19 -1.44 10.96
C ILE A 74 -8.35 -2.66 10.05
N LYS A 75 -9.25 -2.57 9.07
CA LYS A 75 -9.51 -3.65 8.13
C LYS A 75 -8.40 -3.73 7.09
N PHE A 76 -7.63 -4.80 7.12
CA PHE A 76 -6.58 -5.05 6.14
C PHE A 76 -7.19 -5.64 4.86
N ILE A 77 -6.90 -4.98 3.72
CA ILE A 77 -7.29 -5.41 2.38
C ILE A 77 -6.12 -6.17 1.79
N LEU A 78 -6.28 -7.48 1.64
CA LEU A 78 -5.27 -8.36 1.05
C LEU A 78 -5.71 -8.73 -0.37
N LEU A 79 -4.92 -8.35 -1.38
CA LEU A 79 -5.18 -8.78 -2.75
C LEU A 79 -4.86 -10.27 -2.91
N GLU A 80 -5.68 -10.99 -3.69
CA GLU A 80 -5.47 -12.43 -3.93
C GLU A 80 -4.07 -12.73 -4.49
N CYS A 81 -3.52 -11.85 -5.33
CA CYS A 81 -2.18 -12.00 -5.89
C CYS A 81 -1.04 -11.81 -4.86
N GLN A 82 -1.34 -11.27 -3.68
CA GLN A 82 -0.36 -10.98 -2.64
C GLN A 82 -0.30 -12.03 -1.52
N GLN A 83 -1.24 -12.98 -1.47
CA GLN A 83 -1.37 -13.90 -0.32
C GLN A 83 -0.10 -14.71 -0.02
N HIS A 84 0.62 -15.11 -1.06
CA HIS A 84 1.84 -15.90 -0.93
C HIS A 84 3.00 -15.12 -0.29
N SER A 85 3.01 -13.79 -0.38
CA SER A 85 4.11 -12.94 0.08
C SER A 85 4.13 -12.72 1.59
N ILE A 86 3.02 -12.99 2.29
CA ILE A 86 2.96 -12.95 3.76
C ILE A 86 3.99 -13.90 4.37
N ALA A 87 4.12 -15.12 3.83
CA ALA A 87 5.09 -16.10 4.32
C ALA A 87 6.53 -15.59 4.20
N SER A 88 6.88 -15.00 3.06
CA SER A 88 8.22 -14.45 2.81
C SER A 88 8.57 -13.30 3.76
N LEU A 89 7.60 -12.43 4.07
CA LEU A 89 7.78 -11.36 5.06
C LEU A 89 8.01 -11.92 6.47
N ASN A 90 7.25 -12.93 6.87
CA ASN A 90 7.41 -13.59 8.17
C ASN A 90 8.80 -14.24 8.28
N GLU A 91 9.25 -14.95 7.24
CA GLU A 91 10.58 -15.55 7.17
C GLU A 91 11.69 -14.51 7.26
N PHE A 92 11.56 -13.38 6.57
CA PHE A 92 12.52 -12.27 6.63
C PHE A 92 12.72 -11.79 8.07
N PHE A 93 11.65 -11.47 8.79
CA PHE A 93 11.75 -10.97 10.16
C PHE A 93 12.27 -12.02 11.14
N LYS A 94 11.88 -13.28 10.96
CA LYS A 94 12.38 -14.40 11.74
C LYS A 94 13.88 -14.59 11.55
N ALA A 95 14.36 -14.58 10.30
CA ALA A 95 15.78 -14.73 9.98
C ALA A 95 16.63 -13.59 10.53
N LYS A 96 16.08 -12.37 10.62
CA LYS A 96 16.74 -11.19 11.19
C LYS A 96 16.57 -11.08 12.71
N ASN A 97 15.85 -11.98 13.35
CA ASN A 97 15.48 -11.90 14.77
C ASN A 97 14.89 -10.51 15.13
N TYR A 98 14.08 -9.96 14.23
CA TYR A 98 13.48 -8.65 14.41
C TYR A 98 12.15 -8.79 15.16
N PRO A 99 11.84 -7.94 16.15
CA PRO A 99 10.56 -7.98 16.86
C PRO A 99 9.42 -7.63 15.88
N TYR A 100 8.67 -8.66 15.48
CA TYR A 100 7.60 -8.57 14.50
C TYR A 100 6.42 -9.42 14.95
N ILE A 101 5.21 -8.93 14.78
CA ILE A 101 3.99 -9.68 15.01
C ILE A 101 3.53 -10.25 13.66
N GLU A 102 3.55 -11.56 13.53
CA GLU A 102 3.16 -12.25 12.28
C GLU A 102 1.72 -11.92 11.88
N ILE A 103 1.50 -11.68 10.59
CA ILE A 103 0.18 -11.38 10.05
C ILE A 103 -0.69 -12.63 10.16
N GLN A 104 -1.75 -12.54 10.97
CA GLN A 104 -2.78 -13.59 11.06
C GLN A 104 -3.60 -13.58 9.77
N GLN A 105 -3.83 -14.76 9.20
CA GLN A 105 -4.45 -14.87 7.88
C GLN A 105 -5.97 -15.12 7.92
N ASP A 106 -6.50 -15.63 9.04
CA ASP A 106 -7.87 -16.13 9.15
C ASP A 106 -8.94 -15.03 9.02
N ASP A 107 -8.59 -13.77 9.30
CA ASP A 107 -9.50 -12.62 9.34
C ASP A 107 -9.18 -11.56 8.28
N ASN A 108 -8.36 -11.88 7.30
CA ASN A 108 -8.05 -10.94 6.21
C ASN A 108 -9.23 -10.81 5.24
N PHE A 109 -9.49 -9.57 4.82
CA PHE A 109 -10.43 -9.32 3.74
C PHE A 109 -9.72 -9.52 2.39
N ILE A 110 -9.92 -10.70 1.79
CA ILE A 110 -9.33 -11.04 0.50
C ILE A 110 -10.14 -10.37 -0.60
N LEU A 111 -9.47 -9.54 -1.40
CA LEU A 111 -10.06 -8.82 -2.53
C LEU A 111 -9.46 -9.31 -3.84
N LYS A 112 -10.33 -9.65 -4.80
CA LYS A 112 -9.91 -9.93 -6.17
C LYS A 112 -9.63 -8.63 -6.91
N LEU A 113 -8.64 -8.63 -7.79
CA LEU A 113 -8.31 -7.45 -8.60
C LEU A 113 -9.52 -6.96 -9.41
N GLU A 114 -10.27 -7.88 -10.01
CA GLU A 114 -11.47 -7.58 -10.81
C GLU A 114 -12.59 -6.89 -10.01
N ASP A 115 -12.66 -7.13 -8.70
CA ASP A 115 -13.64 -6.52 -7.79
C ASP A 115 -13.16 -5.19 -7.19
N SER A 116 -11.90 -4.80 -7.42
CA SER A 116 -11.27 -3.66 -6.75
C SER A 116 -11.99 -2.35 -7.02
N ARG A 117 -12.41 -2.10 -8.26
CA ARG A 117 -13.17 -0.88 -8.63
C ARG A 117 -14.49 -0.78 -7.88
N LYS A 118 -15.26 -1.87 -7.82
CA LYS A 118 -16.52 -1.94 -7.09
C LYS A 118 -16.32 -1.73 -5.59
N PHE A 119 -15.30 -2.36 -5.03
CA PHE A 119 -14.95 -2.21 -3.62
C PHE A 119 -14.57 -0.76 -3.29
N LEU A 120 -13.64 -0.15 -4.04
CA LEU A 120 -13.22 1.23 -3.84
C LEU A 120 -14.37 2.23 -3.98
N ALA A 121 -15.27 2.03 -4.96
CA ALA A 121 -16.48 2.84 -5.11
C ALA A 121 -17.39 2.76 -3.89
N SER A 122 -17.48 1.61 -3.22
CA SER A 122 -18.22 1.47 -1.96
C SER A 122 -17.64 2.33 -0.84
N LEU A 123 -16.32 2.58 -0.86
CA LEU A 123 -15.62 3.47 0.06
C LEU A 123 -15.70 4.96 -0.35
N GLY A 124 -16.23 5.26 -1.54
CA GLY A 124 -16.26 6.60 -2.12
C GLY A 124 -15.00 7.00 -2.86
N ILE A 125 -14.19 6.02 -3.23
CA ILE A 125 -12.98 6.20 -4.05
C ILE A 125 -13.29 5.73 -5.47
N ASN A 126 -13.10 6.62 -6.46
CA ASN A 126 -13.21 6.28 -7.87
C ASN A 126 -11.83 5.86 -8.37
N GLY A 127 -11.66 4.59 -8.65
CA GLY A 127 -10.37 4.03 -9.06
C GLY A 127 -10.37 2.51 -9.05
N GLU A 128 -9.22 1.92 -9.26
CA GLU A 128 -9.01 0.47 -9.20
C GLU A 128 -7.60 0.11 -8.76
N ILE A 129 -7.37 -1.15 -8.45
CA ILE A 129 -6.06 -1.68 -8.07
C ILE A 129 -5.55 -2.54 -9.22
N LEU A 130 -4.33 -2.27 -9.66
CA LEU A 130 -3.66 -2.99 -10.73
C LEU A 130 -2.55 -3.87 -10.15
N HIS A 131 -2.40 -5.09 -10.66
CA HIS A 131 -1.19 -5.88 -10.42
C HIS A 131 -0.05 -5.34 -11.28
N THR A 132 0.99 -4.84 -10.65
CA THR A 132 2.09 -4.10 -11.30
C THR A 132 3.46 -4.61 -10.81
N PRO A 133 3.81 -5.88 -11.10
CA PRO A 133 5.10 -6.43 -10.75
C PRO A 133 6.23 -5.69 -11.47
N GLY A 134 7.44 -5.80 -10.91
CA GLY A 134 8.64 -5.15 -11.47
C GLY A 134 9.62 -4.70 -10.39
N HIS A 135 9.14 -4.41 -9.18
CA HIS A 135 9.93 -4.34 -7.97
C HIS A 135 9.86 -5.67 -7.21
N SER A 136 8.66 -6.18 -7.00
CA SER A 136 8.38 -7.52 -6.49
C SER A 136 7.19 -8.14 -7.24
N ASP A 137 7.02 -9.47 -7.14
CA ASP A 137 5.98 -10.20 -7.86
C ASP A 137 4.57 -9.88 -7.33
N ASP A 138 4.47 -9.48 -6.07
CA ASP A 138 3.24 -9.11 -5.38
C ASP A 138 2.88 -7.63 -5.47
N SER A 139 3.70 -6.82 -6.17
CA SER A 139 3.50 -5.38 -6.27
C SER A 139 2.18 -5.01 -6.94
N ILE A 140 1.48 -4.06 -6.32
CA ILE A 140 0.24 -3.49 -6.85
C ILE A 140 0.34 -1.96 -6.90
N THR A 141 -0.46 -1.37 -7.76
CA THR A 141 -0.65 0.09 -7.84
C THR A 141 -2.13 0.42 -7.65
N LEU A 142 -2.43 1.35 -6.75
CA LEU A 142 -3.75 1.97 -6.67
C LEU A 142 -3.79 3.12 -7.67
N VAL A 143 -4.71 3.07 -8.64
CA VAL A 143 -4.96 4.16 -9.60
C VAL A 143 -6.32 4.79 -9.35
N LEU A 144 -6.38 6.12 -9.41
CA LEU A 144 -7.59 6.90 -9.22
C LEU A 144 -8.02 7.56 -10.53
N ASP A 145 -9.32 7.65 -10.76
CA ASP A 145 -9.89 8.26 -11.96
C ASP A 145 -9.56 9.76 -12.09
N GLU A 146 -9.15 10.41 -10.98
CA GLU A 146 -8.60 11.77 -10.96
C GLU A 146 -7.20 11.88 -11.57
N GLY A 147 -6.62 10.77 -12.02
CA GLY A 147 -5.29 10.72 -12.63
C GLY A 147 -4.15 10.57 -11.61
N PHE A 148 -4.40 10.02 -10.44
CA PHE A 148 -3.39 9.78 -9.41
C PHE A 148 -3.04 8.29 -9.33
N SER A 149 -1.76 7.97 -9.07
CA SER A 149 -1.32 6.59 -8.86
C SER A 149 -0.40 6.47 -7.65
N PHE A 150 -0.60 5.44 -6.84
CA PHE A 150 0.23 5.08 -5.70
C PHE A 150 0.96 3.79 -6.07
N THR A 151 2.24 3.93 -6.40
CA THR A 151 3.00 2.89 -7.13
C THR A 151 3.90 2.04 -6.24
N GLY A 152 3.93 2.33 -4.92
CA GLY A 152 4.91 1.68 -4.04
C GLY A 152 6.33 1.95 -4.54
N ASP A 153 7.09 0.87 -4.64
CA ASP A 153 8.50 0.88 -5.06
C ASP A 153 8.72 0.56 -6.54
N LEU A 154 7.65 0.56 -7.36
CA LEU A 154 7.83 0.35 -8.79
C LEU A 154 8.84 1.38 -9.33
N PRO A 155 10.00 0.94 -9.88
CA PRO A 155 11.04 1.86 -10.31
C PRO A 155 10.52 2.85 -11.35
N PRO A 156 10.89 4.15 -11.26
CA PRO A 156 10.44 5.15 -12.22
C PRO A 156 10.75 4.73 -13.67
N ARG A 157 9.81 4.92 -14.59
CA ARG A 157 9.93 4.45 -15.98
C ARG A 157 11.21 4.92 -16.66
N PHE A 158 11.66 6.14 -16.39
CA PHE A 158 12.88 6.72 -16.97
C PHE A 158 14.19 6.11 -16.43
N MET A 159 14.12 5.31 -15.35
CA MET A 159 15.26 4.58 -14.79
C MET A 159 15.35 3.13 -15.28
N LEU A 160 14.34 2.65 -15.99
CA LEU A 160 14.29 1.27 -16.46
C LEU A 160 15.21 1.07 -17.67
N SER A 161 15.92 -0.06 -17.66
CA SER A 161 16.64 -0.57 -18.83
C SER A 161 15.72 -1.33 -19.79
N ASN A 162 16.16 -1.61 -21.00
CA ASN A 162 15.39 -2.42 -21.96
C ASN A 162 15.14 -3.87 -21.47
N GLU A 163 15.86 -4.33 -20.44
CA GLU A 163 15.73 -5.66 -19.87
C GLU A 163 14.59 -5.75 -18.84
N ASP A 164 14.16 -4.60 -18.29
CA ASP A 164 13.13 -4.50 -17.25
C ASP A 164 11.70 -4.62 -17.82
N ARG A 165 11.50 -5.65 -18.66
CA ARG A 165 10.26 -5.83 -19.45
C ARG A 165 9.00 -5.86 -18.59
N ILE A 166 9.05 -6.51 -17.42
CA ILE A 166 7.89 -6.63 -16.51
C ILE A 166 7.50 -5.26 -15.97
N ALA A 167 8.49 -4.47 -15.51
CA ALA A 167 8.23 -3.12 -15.01
C ALA A 167 7.72 -2.19 -16.13
N HIS A 168 8.22 -2.31 -17.36
CA HIS A 168 7.68 -1.58 -18.51
C HIS A 168 6.21 -1.92 -18.77
N GLN A 169 5.84 -3.20 -18.76
CA GLN A 169 4.44 -3.63 -18.91
C GLN A 169 3.54 -3.11 -17.80
N SER A 170 4.05 -3.04 -16.57
CA SER A 170 3.34 -2.47 -15.43
C SER A 170 3.08 -0.98 -15.63
N TRP A 171 4.08 -0.22 -16.08
CA TRP A 171 3.90 1.18 -16.44
C TRP A 171 2.92 1.40 -17.60
N ASP A 172 2.94 0.53 -18.61
CA ASP A 172 2.01 0.61 -19.73
C ASP A 172 0.55 0.44 -19.26
N ARG A 173 0.29 -0.47 -18.30
CA ARG A 173 -1.03 -0.62 -17.66
C ARG A 173 -1.42 0.65 -16.88
N ILE A 174 -0.50 1.19 -16.06
CA ILE A 174 -0.75 2.39 -15.26
C ILE A 174 -1.12 3.58 -16.17
N TYR A 175 -0.38 3.78 -17.26
CA TYR A 175 -0.62 4.92 -18.16
C TYR A 175 -1.90 4.82 -19.02
N GLN A 176 -2.54 3.66 -19.09
CA GLN A 176 -3.89 3.54 -19.67
C GLN A 176 -4.94 4.35 -18.87
N HIS A 177 -4.66 4.66 -17.60
CA HIS A 177 -5.54 5.40 -16.70
C HIS A 177 -5.33 6.93 -16.72
N LYS A 178 -4.63 7.48 -17.74
CA LYS A 178 -4.39 8.93 -17.92
C LYS A 178 -3.76 9.58 -16.68
N ILE A 179 -2.76 8.91 -16.09
CA ILE A 179 -2.10 9.39 -14.88
C ILE A 179 -1.40 10.73 -15.11
N THR A 180 -1.66 11.67 -14.21
CA THR A 180 -1.07 13.02 -14.20
C THR A 180 -0.15 13.24 -13.00
N ARG A 181 -0.32 12.43 -11.93
CA ARG A 181 0.51 12.50 -10.72
C ARG A 181 0.77 11.13 -10.15
N ILE A 182 2.05 10.88 -9.85
CA ILE A 182 2.53 9.65 -9.23
C ILE A 182 2.90 9.94 -7.77
N PHE A 183 2.49 9.06 -6.88
CA PHE A 183 2.80 9.05 -5.46
C PHE A 183 3.65 7.80 -5.15
N PRO A 184 4.98 7.88 -5.28
CA PRO A 184 5.87 6.76 -4.98
C PRO A 184 6.07 6.61 -3.47
N ALA A 185 6.48 5.43 -3.02
CA ALA A 185 6.80 5.21 -1.63
C ALA A 185 8.18 5.78 -1.24
N HIS A 186 9.10 5.92 -2.17
CA HIS A 186 10.42 6.52 -1.94
C HIS A 186 10.67 7.70 -2.86
N GLY A 187 11.36 8.72 -2.32
CA GLY A 187 11.62 9.96 -3.06
C GLY A 187 10.37 10.86 -3.16
N GLY A 188 10.52 12.03 -3.76
CA GLY A 188 9.46 13.04 -3.96
C GLY A 188 10.00 14.43 -3.83
#